data_e28f68f29c2d060862b95baab8257a56
#
_entry.id   e28f68f29c2d060862b95baab8257a56
#
_cell.length_a   1.000
_cell.length_b   1.000
_cell.length_c   1.000
_cell.angle_alpha   90.00
_cell.angle_beta   90.00
_cell.angle_gamma   90.00
#
_symmetry.space_group_name_H-M   'P 1'
#
loop_
_entity.id
_entity.type
_entity.pdbx_description
1 polymer ?
#
loop_
_entity_poly.entity_id
_entity_poly.type
_entity_poly.pdbx_seq_one_letter_code
_entity_poly.pdbx_strand_id
1 'polypeptide(L)'
;MMGAAVATVISQAVSCIWVLRFLSGPKSILPLRRREARIYSYLLKDILSLGVVGFIMKFTNSLVQIACNKMLSIHGGDLYVGVMTVINAIRDVFTLPASGITDGARPVLSYNYGAGQMQRVRAGIRFMSAAAMVYTFCAWLFAMFQPRLLCRIFTPDEAMVEASVRMLRVYFAGFFFQSFQFCGQSVFQSLGWAKYAITFSLLRKVVIVVPLTLLLPAVGLGTTGVFLAEPISNIVGGLACYITMLCTAYKQMGRE
;
A
#
# COMPACT_ATOMS: atom_id res chain seq x y z
N MET A 1 16.96 19.08 11.56
CA MET A 1 16.42 17.79 11.99
C MET A 1 15.59 17.85 13.27
N MET A 2 16.06 18.54 14.32
CA MET A 2 15.33 18.61 15.61
C MET A 2 13.93 19.23 15.51
N GLY A 3 13.74 20.32 14.74
CA GLY A 3 12.42 20.93 14.53
C GLY A 3 11.39 20.01 13.88
N ALA A 4 11.78 19.20 12.89
CA ALA A 4 10.89 18.24 12.24
C ALA A 4 10.45 17.12 13.21
N ALA A 5 11.38 16.63 14.04
CA ALA A 5 11.07 15.64 15.06
C ALA A 5 10.10 16.16 16.12
N VAL A 6 10.33 17.40 16.61
CA VAL A 6 9.43 18.07 17.56
C VAL A 6 8.04 18.29 16.96
N ALA A 7 7.95 18.77 15.72
CA ALA A 7 6.68 18.96 15.03
C ALA A 7 5.89 17.64 14.91
N THR A 8 6.56 16.53 14.58
CA THR A 8 5.95 15.19 14.50
C THR A 8 5.42 14.75 15.86
N VAL A 9 6.20 14.90 16.93
CA VAL A 9 5.77 14.52 18.29
C VAL A 9 4.56 15.34 18.73
N ILE A 10 4.57 16.67 18.49
CA ILE A 10 3.43 17.53 18.83
C ILE A 10 2.18 17.11 18.06
N SER A 11 2.29 16.87 16.74
CA SER A 11 1.17 16.44 15.91
C SER A 11 0.57 15.11 16.40
N GLN A 12 1.41 14.14 16.73
CA GLN A 12 0.95 12.85 17.27
C GLN A 12 0.32 12.99 18.66
N ALA A 13 0.89 13.83 19.52
CA ALA A 13 0.32 14.11 20.85
C ALA A 13 -1.06 14.76 20.75
N VAL A 14 -1.24 15.75 19.88
CA VAL A 14 -2.54 16.40 19.63
C VAL A 14 -3.56 15.38 19.11
N SER A 15 -3.18 14.56 18.13
CA SER A 15 -4.05 13.50 17.60
C SER A 15 -4.43 12.49 18.68
N CYS A 16 -3.50 12.06 19.51
CA CYS A 16 -3.74 11.14 20.62
C CYS A 16 -4.72 11.72 21.64
N ILE A 17 -4.50 12.97 22.08
CA ILE A 17 -5.38 13.67 23.03
C ILE A 17 -6.78 13.80 22.44
N TRP A 18 -6.90 14.16 21.16
CA TRP A 18 -8.19 14.28 20.48
C TRP A 18 -8.96 12.95 20.46
N VAL A 19 -8.30 11.87 20.05
CA VAL A 19 -8.92 10.53 20.01
C VAL A 19 -9.32 10.07 21.40
N LEU A 20 -8.46 10.22 22.41
CA LEU A 20 -8.78 9.84 23.79
C LEU A 20 -9.94 10.64 24.34
N ARG A 21 -10.00 11.95 24.08
CA ARG A 21 -11.10 12.81 24.51
C ARG A 21 -12.43 12.41 23.83
N PHE A 22 -12.40 12.06 22.54
CA PHE A 22 -13.58 11.57 21.84
C PHE A 22 -14.06 10.23 22.40
N LEU A 23 -13.15 9.25 22.57
CA LEU A 23 -13.49 7.92 23.09
C LEU A 23 -13.93 7.93 24.56
N SER A 24 -13.50 8.90 25.35
CA SER A 24 -13.93 9.09 26.74
C SER A 24 -15.20 9.95 26.88
N GLY A 25 -15.65 10.53 25.75
CA GLY A 25 -16.81 11.43 25.73
C GLY A 25 -18.14 10.71 25.53
N PRO A 26 -19.29 11.42 25.86
CA PRO A 26 -20.62 10.85 25.77
C PRO A 26 -21.10 10.55 24.34
N LYS A 27 -20.40 11.04 23.32
CA LYS A 27 -20.72 10.81 21.91
C LYS A 27 -20.14 9.49 21.35
N SER A 28 -19.30 8.81 22.13
CA SER A 28 -18.72 7.53 21.72
C SER A 28 -19.71 6.39 21.95
N ILE A 29 -19.96 5.60 20.91
CA ILE A 29 -20.78 4.38 21.00
C ILE A 29 -20.07 3.32 21.87
N LEU A 30 -18.74 3.32 21.88
CA LEU A 30 -17.88 2.43 22.65
C LEU A 30 -16.95 3.27 23.55
N PRO A 31 -17.44 3.78 24.70
CA PRO A 31 -16.61 4.59 25.56
C PRO A 31 -15.53 3.76 26.24
N LEU A 32 -14.33 4.32 26.36
CA LEU A 32 -13.22 3.72 27.11
C LEU A 32 -13.55 3.75 28.62
N ARG A 33 -13.93 2.60 29.19
CA ARG A 33 -14.16 2.43 30.60
C ARG A 33 -13.08 1.59 31.25
N ARG A 34 -12.31 2.14 32.16
CA ARG A 34 -11.27 1.41 32.92
C ARG A 34 -11.74 0.11 33.54
N ARG A 35 -13.02 0.08 33.98
CA ARG A 35 -13.63 -1.07 34.63
C ARG A 35 -13.84 -2.26 33.72
N GLU A 36 -13.94 -2.02 32.40
CA GLU A 36 -14.16 -3.03 31.34
C GLU A 36 -12.88 -3.41 30.63
N ALA A 37 -11.73 -2.77 30.93
CA ALA A 37 -10.43 -3.03 30.36
C ALA A 37 -9.83 -4.34 30.93
N ARG A 38 -10.46 -5.48 30.61
CA ARG A 38 -9.95 -6.82 30.94
C ARG A 38 -9.37 -7.46 29.69
N ILE A 39 -8.18 -8.05 29.84
CA ILE A 39 -7.53 -8.79 28.76
C ILE A 39 -8.04 -10.23 28.82
N TYR A 40 -8.77 -10.64 27.79
CA TYR A 40 -9.21 -12.02 27.60
C TYR A 40 -8.28 -12.72 26.61
N SER A 41 -7.69 -13.85 26.99
CA SER A 41 -6.69 -14.57 26.16
C SER A 41 -7.21 -14.97 24.79
N TYR A 42 -8.49 -15.33 24.66
CA TYR A 42 -9.09 -15.66 23.38
C TYR A 42 -9.20 -14.46 22.44
N LEU A 43 -9.61 -13.28 22.94
CA LEU A 43 -9.65 -12.05 22.16
C LEU A 43 -8.24 -11.57 21.79
N LEU A 44 -7.29 -11.71 22.72
CA LEU A 44 -5.90 -11.34 22.47
C LEU A 44 -5.31 -12.15 21.31
N LYS A 45 -5.59 -13.46 21.25
CA LYS A 45 -5.14 -14.34 20.16
C LYS A 45 -5.69 -13.87 18.82
N ASP A 46 -6.97 -13.52 18.72
CA ASP A 46 -7.58 -13.06 17.48
C ASP A 46 -7.05 -11.68 17.06
N ILE A 47 -6.90 -10.75 18.00
CA ILE A 47 -6.30 -9.43 17.75
C ILE A 47 -4.88 -9.57 17.26
N LEU A 48 -4.05 -10.39 17.91
CA LEU A 48 -2.66 -10.62 17.49
C LEU A 48 -2.57 -11.30 16.13
N SER A 49 -3.44 -12.28 15.84
CA SER A 49 -3.44 -12.95 14.54
C SER A 49 -3.74 -11.99 13.38
N LEU A 50 -4.67 -11.07 13.57
CA LEU A 50 -4.95 -10.01 12.60
C LEU A 50 -3.83 -8.97 12.54
N GLY A 51 -3.24 -8.62 13.68
CA GLY A 51 -2.11 -7.68 13.76
C GLY A 51 -0.86 -8.20 13.05
N VAL A 52 -0.58 -9.50 13.11
CA VAL A 52 0.53 -10.16 12.40
C VAL A 52 0.44 -9.94 10.89
N VAL A 53 -0.76 -9.90 10.31
CA VAL A 53 -0.93 -9.60 8.88
C VAL A 53 -0.32 -8.24 8.53
N GLY A 54 -0.71 -7.22 9.27
CA GLY A 54 -0.18 -5.86 9.06
C GLY A 54 1.32 -5.77 9.31
N PHE A 55 1.83 -6.45 10.34
CA PHE A 55 3.25 -6.52 10.64
C PHE A 55 4.04 -7.16 9.48
N ILE A 56 3.63 -8.34 9.01
CA ILE A 56 4.29 -9.03 7.89
C ILE A 56 4.32 -8.14 6.64
N MET A 57 3.22 -7.46 6.33
CA MET A 57 3.15 -6.55 5.17
C MET A 57 4.15 -5.39 5.28
N LYS A 58 4.24 -4.75 6.44
CA LYS A 58 5.18 -3.63 6.70
C LYS A 58 6.63 -4.10 6.74
N PHE A 59 6.90 -5.19 7.43
CA PHE A 59 8.23 -5.80 7.52
C PHE A 59 8.77 -6.19 6.13
N THR A 60 7.94 -6.84 5.32
CA THR A 60 8.29 -7.22 3.95
C THR A 60 8.60 -5.99 3.08
N ASN A 61 7.83 -4.90 3.21
CA ASN A 61 8.15 -3.66 2.50
C ASN A 61 9.52 -3.09 2.91
N SER A 62 9.86 -3.13 4.20
CA SER A 62 11.18 -2.69 4.68
C SER A 62 12.32 -3.53 4.13
N LEU A 63 12.16 -4.86 4.06
CA LEU A 63 13.15 -5.74 3.44
C LEU A 63 13.39 -5.44 1.96
N VAL A 64 12.30 -5.22 1.20
CA VAL A 64 12.40 -4.81 -0.21
C VAL A 64 13.15 -3.48 -0.34
N GLN A 65 12.84 -2.50 0.51
CA GLN A 65 13.52 -1.20 0.51
C GLN A 65 15.02 -1.34 0.75
N ILE A 66 15.43 -2.16 1.72
CA ILE A 66 16.84 -2.43 2.01
C ILE A 66 17.51 -3.10 0.80
N ALA A 67 16.89 -4.11 0.20
CA ALA A 67 17.42 -4.79 -0.98
C ALA A 67 17.58 -3.83 -2.17
N CYS A 68 16.55 -3.01 -2.46
CA CYS A 68 16.61 -2.01 -3.52
C CYS A 68 17.73 -1.00 -3.29
N ASN A 69 17.83 -0.42 -2.09
CA ASN A 69 18.86 0.56 -1.76
C ASN A 69 20.27 -0.04 -1.89
N LYS A 70 20.47 -1.28 -1.41
CA LYS A 70 21.75 -1.97 -1.55
C LYS A 70 22.14 -2.19 -3.01
N MET A 71 21.21 -2.66 -3.83
CA MET A 71 21.48 -2.91 -5.27
C MET A 71 21.73 -1.60 -6.03
N LEU A 72 21.01 -0.53 -5.71
CA LEU A 72 21.24 0.79 -6.31
C LEU A 72 22.58 1.39 -5.90
N SER A 73 22.98 1.24 -4.65
CA SER A 73 24.29 1.70 -4.17
C SER A 73 25.45 0.98 -4.91
N ILE A 74 25.30 -0.33 -5.17
CA ILE A 74 26.33 -1.13 -5.88
C ILE A 74 26.43 -0.76 -7.36
N HIS A 75 25.30 -0.57 -8.06
CA HIS A 75 25.26 -0.41 -9.51
C HIS A 75 25.15 1.05 -10.00
N GLY A 76 24.75 1.98 -9.13
CA GLY A 76 24.50 3.36 -9.52
C GLY A 76 25.01 4.43 -8.55
N GLY A 77 25.58 4.01 -7.41
CA GLY A 77 26.08 4.91 -6.39
C GLY A 77 24.98 5.72 -5.68
N ASP A 78 25.41 6.73 -4.92
CA ASP A 78 24.53 7.54 -4.08
C ASP A 78 23.48 8.34 -4.88
N LEU A 79 23.80 8.71 -6.11
CA LEU A 79 22.86 9.42 -6.99
C LEU A 79 21.56 8.60 -7.17
N TYR A 80 21.67 7.31 -7.51
CA TYR A 80 20.50 6.47 -7.76
C TYR A 80 19.75 6.06 -6.48
N VAL A 81 20.42 6.02 -5.33
CA VAL A 81 19.76 5.90 -4.03
C VAL A 81 18.92 7.17 -3.75
N GLY A 82 19.46 8.35 -4.07
CA GLY A 82 18.71 9.61 -4.02
C GLY A 82 17.51 9.63 -4.96
N VAL A 83 17.71 9.19 -6.22
CA VAL A 83 16.63 9.03 -7.21
C VAL A 83 15.51 8.13 -6.69
N MET A 84 15.83 6.99 -6.08
CA MET A 84 14.84 6.09 -5.49
C MET A 84 14.07 6.75 -4.34
N THR A 85 14.74 7.56 -3.55
CA THR A 85 14.10 8.33 -2.46
C THR A 85 13.06 9.32 -3.01
N VAL A 86 13.41 10.06 -4.06
CA VAL A 86 12.48 10.98 -4.75
C VAL A 86 11.29 10.20 -5.33
N ILE A 87 11.55 9.11 -6.04
CA ILE A 87 10.49 8.27 -6.65
C ILE A 87 9.56 7.67 -5.58
N ASN A 88 10.11 7.20 -4.46
CA ASN A 88 9.31 6.69 -3.35
C ASN A 88 8.44 7.78 -2.72
N ALA A 89 8.95 8.99 -2.55
CA ALA A 89 8.17 10.13 -2.05
C ALA A 89 6.99 10.45 -2.99
N ILE A 90 7.23 10.50 -4.31
CA ILE A 90 6.18 10.69 -5.31
C ILE A 90 5.16 9.54 -5.25
N ARG A 91 5.63 8.30 -5.22
CA ARG A 91 4.77 7.12 -5.10
C ARG A 91 3.87 7.19 -3.87
N ASP A 92 4.42 7.57 -2.72
CA ASP A 92 3.66 7.63 -1.47
C ASP A 92 2.54 8.68 -1.55
N VAL A 93 2.80 9.86 -2.14
CA VAL A 93 1.77 10.87 -2.39
C VAL A 93 0.62 10.32 -3.26
N PHE A 94 0.93 9.59 -4.34
CA PHE A 94 -0.09 9.01 -5.21
C PHE A 94 -0.78 7.78 -4.62
N THR A 95 -0.11 7.04 -3.74
CA THR A 95 -0.64 5.84 -3.10
C THR A 95 -1.63 6.17 -1.97
N LEU A 96 -1.42 7.28 -1.25
CA LEU A 96 -2.27 7.66 -0.12
C LEU A 96 -3.76 7.77 -0.47
N PRO A 97 -4.20 8.50 -1.53
CA PRO A 97 -5.62 8.55 -1.86
C PRO A 97 -6.17 7.20 -2.35
N ALA A 98 -5.37 6.41 -3.09
CA ALA A 98 -5.78 5.08 -3.54
C ALA A 98 -6.02 4.14 -2.35
N SER A 99 -5.12 4.15 -1.36
CA SER A 99 -5.32 3.39 -0.12
C SER A 99 -6.48 3.95 0.70
N GLY A 100 -6.65 5.28 0.74
CA GLY A 100 -7.79 5.91 1.41
C GLY A 100 -9.15 5.45 0.87
N ILE A 101 -9.30 5.33 -0.47
CA ILE A 101 -10.51 4.79 -1.10
C ILE A 101 -10.77 3.34 -0.64
N THR A 102 -9.74 2.50 -0.67
CA THR A 102 -9.90 1.08 -0.31
C THR A 102 -10.08 0.87 1.19
N ASP A 103 -9.37 1.62 2.03
CA ASP A 103 -9.47 1.55 3.48
C ASP A 103 -10.81 2.10 3.99
N GLY A 104 -11.31 3.18 3.38
CA GLY A 104 -12.63 3.73 3.68
C GLY A 104 -13.79 2.77 3.31
N ALA A 105 -13.60 1.93 2.29
CA ALA A 105 -14.59 0.93 1.93
C ALA A 105 -14.63 -0.28 2.87
N ARG A 106 -13.53 -0.62 3.57
CA ARG A 106 -13.43 -1.81 4.42
C ARG A 106 -14.54 -1.91 5.48
N PRO A 107 -14.84 -0.89 6.29
CA PRO A 107 -15.89 -0.97 7.29
C PRO A 107 -17.26 -1.27 6.67
N VAL A 108 -17.56 -0.66 5.51
CA VAL A 108 -18.81 -0.86 4.79
C VAL A 108 -18.92 -2.30 4.27
N LEU A 109 -17.84 -2.82 3.68
CA LEU A 109 -17.80 -4.20 3.18
C LEU A 109 -17.92 -5.21 4.33
N SER A 110 -17.16 -5.02 5.41
CA SER A 110 -17.17 -5.92 6.57
C SER A 110 -18.55 -5.96 7.26
N TYR A 111 -19.18 -4.79 7.46
CA TYR A 111 -20.49 -4.70 8.08
C TYR A 111 -21.56 -5.41 7.25
N ASN A 112 -21.65 -5.10 5.96
CA ASN A 112 -22.64 -5.73 5.08
C ASN A 112 -22.39 -7.23 4.89
N TYR A 113 -21.14 -7.66 4.88
CA TYR A 113 -20.79 -9.09 4.84
C TYR A 113 -21.26 -9.82 6.10
N GLY A 114 -20.98 -9.27 7.28
CA GLY A 114 -21.45 -9.82 8.56
C GLY A 114 -22.99 -9.83 8.70
N ALA A 115 -23.67 -8.88 8.05
CA ALA A 115 -25.13 -8.81 7.98
C ALA A 115 -25.76 -9.73 6.91
N GLY A 116 -24.96 -10.50 6.14
CA GLY A 116 -25.45 -11.37 5.06
C GLY A 116 -25.95 -10.62 3.81
N GLN A 117 -25.68 -9.31 3.69
CA GLN A 117 -26.18 -8.48 2.58
C GLN A 117 -25.23 -8.54 1.37
N MET A 118 -25.11 -9.70 0.74
CA MET A 118 -24.13 -9.97 -0.31
C MET A 118 -24.26 -9.07 -1.54
N GLN A 119 -25.47 -8.68 -1.91
CA GLN A 119 -25.69 -7.73 -3.01
C GLN A 119 -25.05 -6.35 -2.74
N ARG A 120 -25.15 -5.87 -1.49
CA ARG A 120 -24.53 -4.60 -1.07
C ARG A 120 -23.01 -4.72 -1.04
N VAL A 121 -22.48 -5.86 -0.58
CA VAL A 121 -21.03 -6.13 -0.63
C VAL A 121 -20.53 -6.10 -2.08
N ARG A 122 -21.22 -6.76 -3.01
CA ARG A 122 -20.84 -6.73 -4.44
C ARG A 122 -20.90 -5.32 -5.05
N ALA A 123 -21.93 -4.56 -4.72
CA ALA A 123 -22.05 -3.16 -5.16
C ALA A 123 -20.90 -2.30 -4.59
N GLY A 124 -20.57 -2.47 -3.31
CA GLY A 124 -19.45 -1.79 -2.65
C GLY A 124 -18.09 -2.15 -3.28
N ILE A 125 -17.84 -3.43 -3.60
CA ILE A 125 -16.63 -3.87 -4.30
C ILE A 125 -16.53 -3.21 -5.68
N ARG A 126 -17.62 -3.17 -6.46
CA ARG A 126 -17.61 -2.54 -7.78
C ARG A 126 -17.31 -1.05 -7.69
N PHE A 127 -17.99 -0.34 -6.79
CA PHE A 127 -17.79 1.10 -6.59
C PHE A 127 -16.36 1.41 -6.15
N MET A 128 -15.86 0.71 -5.12
CA MET A 128 -14.50 0.86 -4.63
C MET A 128 -13.47 0.59 -5.73
N SER A 129 -13.64 -0.51 -6.49
CA SER A 129 -12.73 -0.88 -7.58
C SER A 129 -12.74 0.16 -8.69
N ALA A 130 -13.92 0.61 -9.12
CA ALA A 130 -14.05 1.65 -10.16
C ALA A 130 -13.39 2.96 -9.70
N ALA A 131 -13.68 3.42 -8.49
CA ALA A 131 -13.09 4.65 -7.94
C ALA A 131 -11.56 4.57 -7.83
N ALA A 132 -11.02 3.46 -7.31
CA ALA A 132 -9.59 3.25 -7.19
C ALA A 132 -8.90 3.16 -8.57
N MET A 133 -9.51 2.46 -9.54
CA MET A 133 -8.97 2.33 -10.90
C MET A 133 -8.96 3.67 -11.64
N VAL A 134 -10.05 4.44 -11.57
CA VAL A 134 -10.13 5.77 -12.19
C VAL A 134 -9.07 6.69 -11.59
N TYR A 135 -8.99 6.75 -10.27
CA TYR A 135 -7.98 7.57 -9.59
C TYR A 135 -6.56 7.18 -9.99
N THR A 136 -6.20 5.89 -9.91
CA THR A 136 -4.85 5.43 -10.23
C THR A 136 -4.51 5.58 -11.70
N PHE A 137 -5.50 5.49 -12.59
CA PHE A 137 -5.31 5.78 -14.01
C PHE A 137 -4.98 7.25 -14.25
N CYS A 138 -5.74 8.18 -13.64
CA CYS A 138 -5.44 9.61 -13.73
C CYS A 138 -4.07 9.94 -13.12
N ALA A 139 -3.74 9.36 -11.97
CA ALA A 139 -2.45 9.53 -11.32
C ALA A 139 -1.28 9.00 -12.17
N TRP A 140 -1.47 7.84 -12.79
CA TRP A 140 -0.52 7.25 -13.73
C TRP A 140 -0.30 8.14 -14.96
N LEU A 141 -1.38 8.62 -15.58
CA LEU A 141 -1.29 9.56 -16.70
C LEU A 141 -0.51 10.81 -16.30
N PHE A 142 -0.83 11.42 -15.16
CA PHE A 142 -0.13 12.60 -14.68
C PHE A 142 1.37 12.34 -14.46
N ALA A 143 1.73 11.21 -13.85
CA ALA A 143 3.12 10.84 -13.64
C ALA A 143 3.88 10.58 -14.95
N MET A 144 3.20 10.03 -15.99
CA MET A 144 3.82 9.78 -17.29
C MET A 144 4.02 11.04 -18.13
N PHE A 145 3.04 11.97 -18.08
CA PHE A 145 3.10 13.19 -18.89
C PHE A 145 3.90 14.32 -18.23
N GLN A 146 3.89 14.41 -16.89
CA GLN A 146 4.53 15.50 -16.14
C GLN A 146 5.61 15.02 -15.13
N PRO A 147 6.50 14.09 -15.51
CA PRO A 147 7.48 13.55 -14.56
C PRO A 147 8.47 14.60 -14.07
N ARG A 148 8.86 15.56 -14.92
CA ARG A 148 9.81 16.62 -14.57
C ARG A 148 9.25 17.57 -13.51
N LEU A 149 7.97 17.92 -13.63
CA LEU A 149 7.29 18.73 -12.63
C LEU A 149 7.28 18.05 -11.26
N LEU A 150 6.93 16.74 -11.25
CA LEU A 150 6.91 15.96 -10.02
C LEU A 150 8.29 15.87 -9.36
N CYS A 151 9.34 15.58 -10.14
CA CYS A 151 10.69 15.46 -9.57
C CYS A 151 11.19 16.81 -9.01
N ARG A 152 10.91 17.93 -9.67
CA ARG A 152 11.33 19.27 -9.21
C ARG A 152 10.70 19.71 -7.89
N ILE A 153 9.55 19.16 -7.52
CA ILE A 153 8.93 19.43 -6.21
C ILE A 153 9.80 18.87 -5.06
N PHE A 154 10.51 17.76 -5.31
CA PHE A 154 11.26 17.04 -4.27
C PHE A 154 12.75 17.34 -4.26
N THR A 155 13.31 17.81 -5.38
CA THR A 155 14.75 18.14 -5.46
C THR A 155 15.00 19.31 -6.42
N PRO A 156 15.86 20.28 -6.02
CA PRO A 156 16.29 21.36 -6.91
C PRO A 156 17.48 20.97 -7.81
N ASP A 157 18.16 19.84 -7.57
CA ASP A 157 19.33 19.39 -8.31
C ASP A 157 18.91 18.86 -9.70
N GLU A 158 19.30 19.56 -10.77
CA GLU A 158 18.94 19.22 -12.15
C GLU A 158 19.52 17.84 -12.57
N ALA A 159 20.70 17.47 -12.12
CA ALA A 159 21.27 16.16 -12.43
C ALA A 159 20.41 15.02 -11.83
N MET A 160 19.98 15.19 -10.58
CA MET A 160 19.07 14.27 -9.92
C MET A 160 17.68 14.29 -10.56
N VAL A 161 17.15 15.46 -10.97
CA VAL A 161 15.88 15.58 -11.68
C VAL A 161 15.91 14.79 -12.98
N GLU A 162 16.97 14.94 -13.79
CA GLU A 162 17.07 14.29 -15.09
C GLU A 162 17.15 12.76 -14.96
N ALA A 163 17.94 12.26 -14.03
CA ALA A 163 18.00 10.85 -13.69
C ALA A 163 16.65 10.34 -13.16
N SER A 164 15.99 11.11 -12.27
CA SER A 164 14.69 10.77 -11.69
C SER A 164 13.58 10.71 -12.73
N VAL A 165 13.53 11.62 -13.69
CA VAL A 165 12.51 11.64 -14.77
C VAL A 165 12.55 10.33 -15.58
N ARG A 166 13.75 9.86 -15.91
CA ARG A 166 13.94 8.62 -16.68
C ARG A 166 13.47 7.40 -15.86
N MET A 167 13.94 7.31 -14.62
CA MET A 167 13.62 6.17 -13.76
C MET A 167 12.17 6.19 -13.27
N LEU A 168 11.57 7.37 -13.09
CA LEU A 168 10.17 7.51 -12.71
C LEU A 168 9.23 6.92 -13.77
N ARG A 169 9.49 7.18 -15.05
CA ARG A 169 8.70 6.58 -16.14
C ARG A 169 8.77 5.06 -16.11
N VAL A 170 9.95 4.51 -15.88
CA VAL A 170 10.14 3.05 -15.76
C VAL A 170 9.38 2.52 -14.55
N TYR A 171 9.57 3.12 -13.38
CA TYR A 171 8.97 2.68 -12.12
C TYR A 171 7.44 2.79 -12.13
N PHE A 172 6.89 3.85 -12.71
CA PHE A 172 5.45 4.08 -12.78
C PHE A 172 4.77 3.36 -13.95
N ALA A 173 5.49 2.69 -14.85
CA ALA A 173 4.89 1.97 -15.98
C ALA A 173 3.80 0.97 -15.56
N GLY A 174 3.96 0.32 -14.41
CA GLY A 174 2.97 -0.60 -13.83
C GLY A 174 2.11 -0.01 -12.71
N PHE A 175 2.16 1.29 -12.43
CA PHE A 175 1.48 1.89 -11.27
C PHE A 175 -0.05 1.72 -11.31
N PHE A 176 -0.67 1.84 -12.49
CA PHE A 176 -2.10 1.59 -12.65
C PHE A 176 -2.51 0.22 -12.12
N PHE A 177 -1.72 -0.82 -12.35
CA PHE A 177 -2.01 -2.19 -11.91
C PHE A 177 -1.92 -2.37 -10.38
N GLN A 178 -1.33 -1.43 -9.66
CA GLN A 178 -1.31 -1.45 -8.20
C GLN A 178 -2.72 -1.32 -7.60
N SER A 179 -3.66 -0.66 -8.29
CA SER A 179 -5.05 -0.57 -7.86
C SER A 179 -5.72 -1.93 -7.73
N PHE A 180 -5.44 -2.86 -8.64
CA PHE A 180 -5.95 -4.22 -8.58
C PHE A 180 -5.51 -4.93 -7.29
N GLN A 181 -4.24 -4.74 -6.90
CA GLN A 181 -3.70 -5.26 -5.66
C GLN A 181 -4.42 -4.67 -4.43
N PHE A 182 -4.58 -3.34 -4.39
CA PHE A 182 -5.26 -2.68 -3.28
C PHE A 182 -6.71 -3.13 -3.13
N CYS A 183 -7.44 -3.20 -4.23
CA CYS A 183 -8.83 -3.66 -4.22
C CYS A 183 -8.94 -5.12 -3.76
N GLY A 184 -8.15 -6.02 -4.33
CA GLY A 184 -8.17 -7.44 -3.95
C GLY A 184 -7.81 -7.65 -2.48
N GLN A 185 -6.74 -7.02 -1.99
CA GLN A 185 -6.33 -7.11 -0.59
C GLN A 185 -7.36 -6.50 0.37
N SER A 186 -7.96 -5.36 0.01
CA SER A 186 -8.99 -4.72 0.83
C SER A 186 -10.20 -5.63 1.00
N VAL A 187 -10.65 -6.28 -0.09
CA VAL A 187 -11.75 -7.26 -0.02
C VAL A 187 -11.38 -8.44 0.88
N PHE A 188 -10.23 -9.08 0.67
CA PHE A 188 -9.82 -10.21 1.51
C PHE A 188 -9.73 -9.85 2.99
N GLN A 189 -9.23 -8.65 3.31
CA GLN A 189 -9.16 -8.17 4.69
C GLN A 189 -10.55 -7.86 5.26
N SER A 190 -11.46 -7.28 4.46
CA SER A 190 -12.83 -6.98 4.87
C SER A 190 -13.65 -8.23 5.18
N LEU A 191 -13.39 -9.33 4.46
CA LEU A 191 -14.05 -10.61 4.66
C LEU A 191 -13.38 -11.49 5.74
N GLY A 192 -12.30 -11.03 6.36
CA GLY A 192 -11.52 -11.82 7.33
C GLY A 192 -10.64 -12.92 6.69
N TRP A 193 -10.44 -12.89 5.37
CA TRP A 193 -9.64 -13.89 4.66
C TRP A 193 -8.13 -13.56 4.71
N ALA A 194 -7.59 -13.47 5.93
CA ALA A 194 -6.22 -13.06 6.21
C ALA A 194 -5.17 -13.85 5.42
N LYS A 195 -5.37 -15.16 5.23
CA LYS A 195 -4.44 -16.03 4.49
C LYS A 195 -4.21 -15.52 3.07
N TYR A 196 -5.27 -15.18 2.34
CA TYR A 196 -5.16 -14.66 0.98
C TYR A 196 -4.43 -13.32 0.94
N ALA A 197 -4.76 -12.40 1.86
CA ALA A 197 -4.10 -11.10 1.94
C ALA A 197 -2.59 -11.23 2.18
N ILE A 198 -2.17 -12.11 3.09
CA ILE A 198 -0.75 -12.39 3.38
C ILE A 198 -0.08 -13.04 2.16
N THR A 199 -0.68 -14.08 1.59
CA THR A 199 -0.11 -14.82 0.45
C THR A 199 0.16 -13.89 -0.73
N PHE A 200 -0.80 -13.04 -1.12
CA PHE A 200 -0.58 -12.10 -2.24
C PHE A 200 0.39 -10.98 -1.90
N SER A 201 0.48 -10.56 -0.64
CA SER A 201 1.49 -9.59 -0.21
C SER A 201 2.91 -10.19 -0.31
N LEU A 202 3.10 -11.40 0.19
CA LEU A 202 4.39 -12.10 0.14
C LEU A 202 4.75 -12.49 -1.30
N LEU A 203 3.80 -13.01 -2.08
CA LEU A 203 4.00 -13.33 -3.49
C LEU A 203 4.56 -12.13 -4.24
N ARG A 204 3.90 -10.98 -4.11
CA ARG A 204 4.30 -9.76 -4.80
C ARG A 204 5.68 -9.27 -4.35
N LYS A 205 5.89 -9.13 -3.06
CA LYS A 205 7.09 -8.48 -2.51
C LYS A 205 8.29 -9.43 -2.39
N VAL A 206 8.09 -10.62 -1.86
CA VAL A 206 9.19 -11.57 -1.60
C VAL A 206 9.48 -12.42 -2.82
N VAL A 207 8.45 -12.96 -3.49
CA VAL A 207 8.65 -13.90 -4.60
C VAL A 207 8.91 -13.19 -5.93
N ILE A 208 8.35 -12.00 -6.14
CA ILE A 208 8.53 -11.27 -7.40
C ILE A 208 9.55 -10.15 -7.26
N VAL A 209 9.32 -9.15 -6.37
CA VAL A 209 10.18 -7.95 -6.31
C VAL A 209 11.59 -8.28 -5.87
N VAL A 210 11.79 -9.03 -4.79
CA VAL A 210 13.15 -9.30 -4.28
C VAL A 210 14.01 -10.05 -5.30
N PRO A 211 13.58 -11.17 -5.91
CA PRO A 211 14.38 -11.84 -6.93
C PRO A 211 14.63 -10.97 -8.17
N LEU A 212 13.63 -10.23 -8.65
CA LEU A 212 13.82 -9.35 -9.80
C LEU A 212 14.80 -8.22 -9.48
N THR A 213 14.75 -7.64 -8.28
CA THR A 213 15.68 -6.60 -7.83
C THR A 213 17.13 -7.10 -7.82
N LEU A 214 17.36 -8.40 -7.55
CA LEU A 214 18.69 -9.01 -7.55
C LEU A 214 19.12 -9.48 -8.94
N LEU A 215 18.21 -10.09 -9.72
CA LEU A 215 18.52 -10.73 -10.99
C LEU A 215 18.61 -9.75 -12.15
N LEU A 216 17.68 -8.79 -12.26
CA LEU A 216 17.66 -7.86 -13.41
C LEU A 216 18.94 -7.01 -13.53
N PRO A 217 19.53 -6.48 -12.45
CA PRO A 217 20.83 -5.82 -12.54
C PRO A 217 21.95 -6.75 -12.98
N ALA A 218 21.95 -8.01 -12.55
CA ALA A 218 22.96 -9.01 -12.87
C ALA A 218 22.90 -9.43 -14.36
N VAL A 219 21.74 -9.33 -15.02
CA VAL A 219 21.57 -9.63 -16.45
C VAL A 219 21.98 -8.45 -17.35
N GLY A 220 22.59 -7.41 -16.78
CA GLY A 220 23.10 -6.26 -17.56
C GLY A 220 22.18 -5.05 -17.62
N LEU A 221 21.01 -5.07 -16.96
CA LEU A 221 20.10 -3.92 -16.89
C LEU A 221 20.54 -2.85 -15.86
N GLY A 222 21.56 -3.16 -15.04
CA GLY A 222 22.10 -2.23 -14.04
C GLY A 222 21.03 -1.61 -13.15
N THR A 223 21.10 -0.30 -12.94
CA THR A 223 20.13 0.43 -12.12
C THR A 223 18.69 0.35 -12.64
N THR A 224 18.49 0.36 -13.96
CA THR A 224 17.15 0.26 -14.57
C THR A 224 16.45 -1.03 -14.19
N GLY A 225 17.19 -2.13 -14.01
CA GLY A 225 16.64 -3.41 -13.56
C GLY A 225 16.00 -3.33 -12.18
N VAL A 226 16.60 -2.58 -11.23
CA VAL A 226 16.03 -2.38 -9.89
C VAL A 226 14.68 -1.65 -9.99
N PHE A 227 14.60 -0.60 -10.82
CA PHE A 227 13.36 0.16 -11.01
C PHE A 227 12.27 -0.62 -11.76
N LEU A 228 12.63 -1.57 -12.62
CA LEU A 228 11.70 -2.43 -13.35
C LEU A 228 11.04 -3.51 -12.47
N ALA A 229 11.64 -3.88 -11.36
CA ALA A 229 11.11 -4.92 -10.48
C ALA A 229 9.71 -4.59 -9.94
N GLU A 230 9.46 -3.32 -9.57
CA GLU A 230 8.17 -2.90 -9.01
C GLU A 230 7.03 -2.91 -10.06
N PRO A 231 7.15 -2.32 -11.27
CA PRO A 231 6.09 -2.39 -12.28
C PRO A 231 5.77 -3.82 -12.72
N ILE A 232 6.76 -4.69 -12.90
CA ILE A 232 6.51 -6.09 -13.22
C ILE A 232 5.69 -6.76 -12.11
N SER A 233 6.07 -6.53 -10.87
CA SER A 233 5.37 -7.05 -9.70
C SER A 233 3.93 -6.51 -9.58
N ASN A 234 3.72 -5.22 -9.88
CA ASN A 234 2.40 -4.61 -9.87
C ASN A 234 1.48 -5.24 -10.92
N ILE A 235 1.99 -5.50 -12.13
CA ILE A 235 1.23 -6.14 -13.20
C ILE A 235 0.89 -7.58 -12.79
N VAL A 236 1.89 -8.40 -12.53
CA VAL A 236 1.71 -9.84 -12.26
C VAL A 236 0.96 -10.06 -10.95
N GLY A 237 1.47 -9.49 -9.86
CA GLY A 237 0.89 -9.68 -8.52
C GLY A 237 -0.44 -8.98 -8.33
N GLY A 238 -0.62 -7.78 -8.91
CA GLY A 238 -1.88 -7.04 -8.88
C GLY A 238 -3.00 -7.78 -9.59
N LEU A 239 -2.76 -8.20 -10.83
CA LEU A 239 -3.74 -8.98 -11.61
C LEU A 239 -4.06 -10.32 -10.93
N ALA A 240 -3.04 -11.06 -10.49
CA ALA A 240 -3.25 -12.33 -9.79
C ALA A 240 -4.13 -12.17 -8.54
N CYS A 241 -3.87 -11.15 -7.72
CA CYS A 241 -4.67 -10.86 -6.53
C CYS A 241 -6.14 -10.54 -6.88
N TYR A 242 -6.35 -9.66 -7.86
CA TYR A 242 -7.68 -9.22 -8.26
C TYR A 242 -8.49 -10.34 -8.92
N ILE A 243 -7.89 -11.09 -9.85
CA ILE A 243 -8.53 -12.25 -10.50
C ILE A 243 -8.91 -13.30 -9.46
N THR A 244 -8.02 -13.61 -8.51
CA THR A 244 -8.35 -14.54 -7.42
C THR A 244 -9.52 -14.02 -6.58
N MET A 245 -9.54 -12.72 -6.26
CA MET A 245 -10.66 -12.11 -5.54
C MET A 245 -11.98 -12.26 -6.32
N LEU A 246 -11.97 -12.03 -7.64
CA LEU A 246 -13.16 -12.22 -8.47
C LEU A 246 -13.61 -13.68 -8.53
N CYS A 247 -12.68 -14.61 -8.69
CA CYS A 247 -12.97 -16.04 -8.80
C CYS A 247 -13.41 -16.68 -7.48
N THR A 248 -12.98 -16.15 -6.35
CA THR A 248 -13.29 -16.68 -5.00
C THR A 248 -14.39 -15.84 -4.33
N ALA A 249 -14.01 -14.72 -3.72
CA ALA A 249 -14.90 -13.91 -2.90
C ALA A 249 -16.13 -13.39 -3.67
N TYR A 250 -15.89 -12.77 -4.83
CA TYR A 250 -16.97 -12.16 -5.61
C TYR A 250 -17.94 -13.19 -6.21
N LYS A 251 -17.42 -14.35 -6.66
CA LYS A 251 -18.25 -15.44 -7.21
C LYS A 251 -19.09 -16.13 -6.13
N GLN A 252 -18.53 -16.33 -4.93
CA GLN A 252 -19.26 -16.93 -3.81
C GLN A 252 -20.48 -16.09 -3.40
N MET A 253 -20.33 -14.76 -3.34
CA MET A 253 -21.42 -13.82 -3.07
C MET A 253 -22.52 -13.77 -4.15
N GLY A 254 -22.34 -14.39 -5.28
CA GLY A 254 -23.32 -14.43 -6.37
C GLY A 254 -24.15 -15.70 -6.42
N ARG A 255 -23.88 -16.65 -5.53
CA ARG A 255 -24.57 -17.93 -5.43
C ARG A 255 -25.61 -17.98 -4.29
N GLU A 256 -25.52 -17.01 -3.40
CA GLU A 256 -26.46 -16.73 -2.33
C GLU A 256 -27.39 -15.57 -2.71
#